data_89c71845a4085f387898a5cc58887f21
#
_entry.id   89c71845a4085f387898a5cc58887f21
#
_cell.length_a   1.000
_cell.length_b   1.000
_cell.length_c   1.000
_cell.angle_alpha   90.00
_cell.angle_beta   90.00
_cell.angle_gamma   90.00
#
_symmetry.space_group_name_H-M   'P 1'
#
loop_
_entity.id
_entity.type
_entity.pdbx_description
1 polymer ?
#
loop_
_entity_poly.entity_id
_entity_poly.type
_entity_poly.pdbx_seq_one_letter_code
_entity_poly.pdbx_strand_id
1 'polypeptide(L)'
;MRKILALILAFVAVPAFADHPGDRLDEVMEQKEPAFKAVDLGTVPSLELLGPDGASYDLDSLSDQVIVLSFVPADCGAPCAEQQALLAKVRDGVNSSPMLSMVTFLIVSDAEDPAFGATAENIVVVRPKTLIKTPIEEYRALSPDAPDAPLVHIIARGNRHAGIFEGALFRQINMILYVNGLTNEH
;
A
#
# COMPACT_ATOMS: atom_id res chain seq x y z
N MET A 1 -3.58 -58.49 47.65
CA MET A 1 -4.53 -57.69 46.86
C MET A 1 -3.90 -56.30 46.63
N ARG A 2 -3.23 -56.13 45.44
CA ARG A 2 -2.59 -54.87 45.04
C ARG A 2 -3.57 -54.08 44.15
N LYS A 3 -4.03 -52.95 44.64
CA LYS A 3 -4.86 -52.03 43.84
C LYS A 3 -3.96 -51.14 43.00
N ILE A 4 -3.98 -51.36 41.68
CA ILE A 4 -3.29 -50.48 40.70
C ILE A 4 -4.23 -49.30 40.45
N LEU A 5 -3.79 -48.12 40.86
CA LEU A 5 -4.46 -46.86 40.56
C LEU A 5 -3.98 -46.34 39.22
N ALA A 6 -4.79 -46.48 38.17
CA ALA A 6 -4.50 -45.93 36.85
C ALA A 6 -4.79 -44.43 36.82
N LEU A 7 -3.75 -43.60 36.74
CA LEU A 7 -3.85 -42.16 36.60
C LEU A 7 -4.05 -41.81 35.12
N ILE A 8 -5.29 -41.47 34.73
CA ILE A 8 -5.60 -40.98 33.37
C ILE A 8 -5.21 -39.51 33.29
N LEU A 9 -4.09 -39.22 32.60
CA LEU A 9 -3.70 -37.87 32.24
C LEU A 9 -4.55 -37.41 31.05
N ALA A 10 -5.57 -36.61 31.27
CA ALA A 10 -6.31 -35.96 30.18
C ALA A 10 -5.46 -34.84 29.59
N PHE A 11 -4.90 -35.08 28.42
CA PHE A 11 -4.27 -34.03 27.60
C PHE A 11 -5.39 -33.12 27.07
N VAL A 12 -5.54 -31.94 27.66
CA VAL A 12 -6.34 -30.86 27.09
C VAL A 12 -5.51 -30.28 25.95
N ALA A 13 -5.83 -30.65 24.72
CA ALA A 13 -5.28 -30.01 23.54
C ALA A 13 -5.86 -28.59 23.46
N VAL A 14 -5.10 -27.59 23.89
CA VAL A 14 -5.39 -26.18 23.63
C VAL A 14 -5.13 -25.97 22.14
N PRO A 15 -6.13 -25.51 21.33
CA PRO A 15 -5.86 -25.13 19.96
C PRO A 15 -4.84 -23.98 19.99
N ALA A 16 -3.63 -24.21 19.51
CA ALA A 16 -2.68 -23.17 19.21
C ALA A 16 -3.26 -22.42 17.99
N PHE A 17 -3.89 -21.29 18.20
CA PHE A 17 -4.13 -20.33 17.13
C PHE A 17 -2.75 -19.86 16.70
N ALA A 18 -2.27 -20.37 15.58
CA ALA A 18 -1.11 -19.84 14.92
C ALA A 18 -1.54 -18.50 14.34
N ASP A 19 -1.24 -17.39 15.04
CA ASP A 19 -1.33 -16.06 14.48
C ASP A 19 -0.45 -16.04 13.23
N HIS A 20 -1.07 -15.90 12.06
CA HIS A 20 -0.32 -15.70 10.83
C HIS A 20 0.39 -14.34 10.94
N PRO A 21 1.68 -14.26 10.53
CA PRO A 21 2.41 -12.99 10.56
C PRO A 21 1.69 -11.84 9.83
N GLY A 22 0.77 -12.14 8.90
CA GLY A 22 -0.08 -11.17 8.21
C GLY A 22 -1.19 -10.58 9.07
N ASP A 23 -1.75 -11.33 10.02
CA ASP A 23 -2.91 -10.90 10.83
C ASP A 23 -2.64 -9.68 11.73
N ARG A 24 -1.35 -9.32 11.90
CA ARG A 24 -0.91 -8.17 12.72
C ARG A 24 -0.02 -7.20 11.93
N LEU A 25 -0.05 -7.28 10.60
CA LEU A 25 0.85 -6.47 9.77
C LEU A 25 0.62 -4.97 9.99
N ASP A 26 -0.64 -4.56 10.03
CA ASP A 26 -1.06 -3.17 10.24
C ASP A 26 -0.64 -2.67 11.62
N GLU A 27 -0.96 -3.43 12.68
CA GLU A 27 -0.59 -3.10 14.06
C GLU A 27 0.93 -2.97 14.25
N VAL A 28 1.68 -3.91 13.68
CA VAL A 28 3.15 -3.89 13.75
C VAL A 28 3.71 -2.69 12.99
N MET A 29 3.10 -2.33 11.86
CA MET A 29 3.56 -1.19 11.06
C MET A 29 3.27 0.14 11.76
N GLU A 30 2.09 0.34 12.34
CA GLU A 30 1.76 1.53 13.13
C GLU A 30 2.72 1.76 14.30
N GLN A 31 3.16 0.67 14.96
CA GLN A 31 4.13 0.77 16.05
C GLN A 31 5.54 1.14 15.58
N LYS A 32 5.93 0.74 14.36
CA LYS A 32 7.29 0.91 13.83
C LYS A 32 7.49 2.16 13.00
N GLU A 33 6.41 2.68 12.41
CA GLU A 33 6.44 3.77 11.43
C GLU A 33 5.42 4.85 11.80
N PRO A 34 5.85 5.93 12.47
CA PRO A 34 4.94 7.01 12.88
C PRO A 34 4.24 7.72 11.72
N ALA A 35 4.81 7.64 10.51
CA ALA A 35 4.21 8.20 9.31
C ALA A 35 3.22 7.23 8.62
N PHE A 36 2.93 6.09 9.23
CA PHE A 36 1.98 5.10 8.72
C PHE A 36 0.70 5.12 9.54
N LYS A 37 -0.43 5.00 8.84
CA LYS A 37 -1.75 4.74 9.42
C LYS A 37 -2.40 3.58 8.71
N ALA A 38 -2.83 2.58 9.46
CA ALA A 38 -3.68 1.52 8.95
C ALA A 38 -5.07 2.07 8.60
N VAL A 39 -5.63 1.58 7.50
CA VAL A 39 -6.96 1.97 7.04
C VAL A 39 -7.71 0.71 6.66
N ASP A 40 -8.77 0.39 7.36
CA ASP A 40 -9.66 -0.73 7.03
C ASP A 40 -11.00 -0.18 6.53
N LEU A 41 -11.00 0.40 5.33
CA LEU A 41 -12.20 1.02 4.73
C LEU A 41 -12.89 0.14 3.68
N GLY A 42 -12.52 -1.15 3.60
CA GLY A 42 -13.05 -2.01 2.54
C GLY A 42 -12.50 -1.60 1.18
N THR A 43 -13.30 -0.97 0.32
CA THR A 43 -12.88 -0.54 -1.02
C THR A 43 -12.44 0.92 -1.04
N VAL A 44 -11.43 1.22 -1.87
CA VAL A 44 -11.00 2.61 -2.14
C VAL A 44 -12.06 3.39 -2.91
N PRO A 45 -12.07 4.75 -2.82
CA PRO A 45 -12.86 5.59 -3.70
C PRO A 45 -12.56 5.28 -5.17
N SER A 46 -13.59 5.31 -6.02
CA SER A 46 -13.43 5.08 -7.45
C SER A 46 -12.56 6.17 -8.08
N LEU A 47 -11.64 5.77 -8.97
CA LEU A 47 -10.79 6.67 -9.74
C LEU A 47 -11.14 6.58 -11.21
N GLU A 48 -11.56 7.69 -11.80
CA GLU A 48 -11.72 7.78 -13.25
C GLU A 48 -10.41 8.24 -13.90
N LEU A 49 -9.70 7.32 -14.53
CA LEU A 49 -8.34 7.53 -15.03
C LEU A 49 -8.25 7.31 -16.55
N LEU A 50 -7.22 7.90 -17.13
CA LEU A 50 -6.73 7.65 -18.49
C LEU A 50 -5.35 7.05 -18.41
N GLY A 51 -5.17 5.94 -19.11
CA GLY A 51 -3.87 5.29 -19.26
C GLY A 51 -2.90 6.10 -20.14
N PRO A 52 -1.66 5.62 -20.26
CA PRO A 52 -0.63 6.27 -21.12
C PRO A 52 -1.04 6.38 -22.59
N ASP A 53 -1.89 5.48 -23.06
CA ASP A 53 -2.44 5.46 -24.42
C ASP A 53 -3.70 6.32 -24.59
N GLY A 54 -4.15 6.98 -23.51
CA GLY A 54 -5.38 7.78 -23.46
C GLY A 54 -6.67 6.96 -23.34
N ALA A 55 -6.59 5.63 -23.25
CA ALA A 55 -7.75 4.79 -22.96
C ALA A 55 -8.19 4.91 -21.49
N SER A 56 -9.44 4.52 -21.21
CA SER A 56 -9.91 4.45 -19.83
C SER A 56 -9.11 3.41 -19.05
N TYR A 57 -8.60 3.81 -17.87
CA TYR A 57 -7.82 2.95 -16.98
C TYR A 57 -8.63 2.69 -15.70
N ASP A 58 -8.71 1.45 -15.29
CA ASP A 58 -9.50 1.02 -14.15
C ASP A 58 -8.60 0.32 -13.12
N LEU A 59 -8.76 0.67 -11.84
CA LEU A 59 -8.07 -0.01 -10.74
C LEU A 59 -8.44 -1.49 -10.65
N ASP A 60 -9.64 -1.88 -11.06
CA ASP A 60 -10.07 -3.27 -11.05
C ASP A 60 -9.19 -4.18 -11.91
N SER A 61 -8.53 -3.60 -12.93
CA SER A 61 -7.54 -4.34 -13.74
C SER A 61 -6.28 -4.73 -12.96
N LEU A 62 -6.06 -4.14 -11.79
CA LEU A 62 -4.94 -4.41 -10.88
C LEU A 62 -5.38 -5.10 -9.58
N SER A 63 -6.61 -5.60 -9.52
CA SER A 63 -7.19 -6.15 -8.28
C SER A 63 -6.45 -7.38 -7.71
N ASP A 64 -5.62 -8.04 -8.48
CA ASP A 64 -4.75 -9.15 -8.07
C ASP A 64 -3.37 -8.69 -7.57
N GLN A 65 -3.10 -7.39 -7.60
CA GLN A 65 -1.83 -6.78 -7.19
C GLN A 65 -1.98 -5.89 -5.95
N VAL A 66 -0.86 -5.62 -5.29
CA VAL A 66 -0.75 -4.55 -4.32
C VAL A 66 -0.40 -3.26 -5.07
N ILE A 67 -1.17 -2.20 -4.84
CA ILE A 67 -0.97 -0.92 -5.51
C ILE A 67 -0.39 0.09 -4.54
N VAL A 68 0.75 0.68 -4.90
CA VAL A 68 1.33 1.85 -4.23
C VAL A 68 0.89 3.08 -5.01
N LEU A 69 -0.20 3.72 -4.54
CA LEU A 69 -0.83 4.85 -5.22
C LEU A 69 -0.30 6.18 -4.68
N SER A 70 0.14 7.06 -5.56
CA SER A 70 0.49 8.45 -5.24
C SER A 70 -0.12 9.44 -6.21
N PHE A 71 -0.45 10.63 -5.70
CA PHE A 71 -0.95 11.76 -6.51
C PHE A 71 0.16 12.81 -6.64
N VAL A 72 0.45 13.21 -7.86
CA VAL A 72 1.52 14.16 -8.17
C VAL A 72 0.99 15.24 -9.11
N PRO A 73 0.31 16.28 -8.54
CA PRO A 73 -0.12 17.43 -9.32
C PRO A 73 1.07 18.20 -9.90
N ALA A 74 0.88 18.82 -11.06
CA ALA A 74 1.93 19.55 -11.76
C ALA A 74 2.54 20.71 -10.92
N ASP A 75 1.78 21.27 -9.99
CA ASP A 75 2.18 22.37 -9.12
C ASP A 75 2.64 21.94 -7.71
N CYS A 76 2.77 20.66 -7.43
CA CYS A 76 3.12 20.15 -6.10
C CYS A 76 4.53 20.52 -5.62
N GLY A 77 5.48 20.70 -6.53
CA GLY A 77 6.84 21.14 -6.21
C GLY A 77 7.67 20.16 -5.37
N ALA A 78 8.48 20.70 -4.45
CA ALA A 78 9.47 19.94 -3.68
C ALA A 78 8.87 18.79 -2.85
N PRO A 79 7.75 18.93 -2.13
CA PRO A 79 7.22 17.84 -1.31
C PRO A 79 6.89 16.56 -2.11
N CYS A 80 6.31 16.72 -3.31
CA CYS A 80 6.06 15.57 -4.18
C CYS A 80 7.36 15.00 -4.76
N ALA A 81 8.32 15.85 -5.14
CA ALA A 81 9.61 15.39 -5.64
C ALA A 81 10.35 14.57 -4.60
N GLU A 82 10.36 14.99 -3.35
CA GLU A 82 10.97 14.25 -2.23
C GLU A 82 10.27 12.92 -1.98
N GLN A 83 8.92 12.91 -1.99
CA GLN A 83 8.15 11.68 -1.85
C GLN A 83 8.42 10.70 -3.01
N GLN A 84 8.42 11.18 -4.25
CA GLN A 84 8.70 10.34 -5.41
C GLN A 84 10.14 9.79 -5.40
N ALA A 85 11.12 10.59 -4.95
CA ALA A 85 12.49 10.10 -4.76
C ALA A 85 12.60 8.99 -3.70
N LEU A 86 11.78 9.07 -2.64
CA LEU A 86 11.68 8.01 -1.64
C LEU A 86 10.97 6.77 -2.19
N LEU A 87 9.86 6.97 -2.92
CA LEU A 87 9.14 5.87 -3.57
C LEU A 87 10.00 5.14 -4.61
N ALA A 88 10.89 5.84 -5.32
CA ALA A 88 11.85 5.20 -6.21
C ALA A 88 12.75 4.20 -5.47
N LYS A 89 13.21 4.52 -4.25
CA LYS A 89 14.01 3.60 -3.43
C LYS A 89 13.18 2.42 -2.92
N VAL A 90 11.90 2.66 -2.57
CA VAL A 90 10.96 1.57 -2.20
C VAL A 90 10.77 0.63 -3.37
N ARG A 91 10.49 1.15 -4.56
CA ARG A 91 10.37 0.38 -5.79
C ARG A 91 11.60 -0.47 -6.08
N ASP A 92 12.79 0.12 -5.99
CA ASP A 92 14.04 -0.60 -6.25
C ASP A 92 14.22 -1.75 -5.26
N GLY A 93 13.81 -1.56 -4.00
CA GLY A 93 13.78 -2.61 -2.97
C GLY A 93 12.77 -3.72 -3.28
N VAL A 94 11.55 -3.38 -3.67
CA VAL A 94 10.52 -4.34 -4.11
C VAL A 94 10.98 -5.10 -5.35
N ASN A 95 11.53 -4.40 -6.33
CA ASN A 95 11.96 -4.98 -7.61
C ASN A 95 13.20 -5.88 -7.49
N SER A 96 13.94 -5.78 -6.40
CA SER A 96 15.02 -6.73 -6.09
C SER A 96 14.53 -8.07 -5.54
N SER A 97 13.22 -8.22 -5.35
CA SER A 97 12.57 -9.42 -4.82
C SER A 97 11.65 -10.08 -5.87
N PRO A 98 11.21 -11.33 -5.65
CA PRO A 98 10.21 -11.99 -6.51
C PRO A 98 8.85 -11.27 -6.55
N MET A 99 8.61 -10.27 -5.69
CA MET A 99 7.34 -9.55 -5.58
C MET A 99 7.11 -8.53 -6.70
N LEU A 100 8.10 -8.28 -7.57
CA LEU A 100 8.01 -7.32 -8.68
C LEU A 100 6.69 -7.42 -9.47
N SER A 101 6.27 -8.63 -9.84
CA SER A 101 5.05 -8.85 -10.63
C SER A 101 3.74 -8.72 -9.84
N MET A 102 3.83 -8.61 -8.52
CA MET A 102 2.68 -8.55 -7.61
C MET A 102 2.42 -7.13 -7.07
N VAL A 103 3.25 -6.16 -7.46
CA VAL A 103 3.16 -4.78 -6.96
C VAL A 103 3.20 -3.80 -8.12
N THR A 104 2.24 -2.88 -8.17
CA THR A 104 2.21 -1.77 -9.12
C THR A 104 2.37 -0.44 -8.38
N PHE A 105 3.29 0.39 -8.87
CA PHE A 105 3.43 1.79 -8.47
C PHE A 105 2.59 2.64 -9.42
N LEU A 106 1.42 3.06 -8.95
CA LEU A 106 0.46 3.85 -9.73
C LEU A 106 0.62 5.33 -9.38
N ILE A 107 0.99 6.13 -10.35
CA ILE A 107 1.19 7.57 -10.20
C ILE A 107 0.08 8.28 -10.96
N VAL A 108 -0.77 9.00 -10.25
CA VAL A 108 -1.80 9.86 -10.84
C VAL A 108 -1.25 11.27 -10.97
N SER A 109 -1.11 11.77 -12.20
CA SER A 109 -0.52 13.10 -12.45
C SER A 109 -1.24 13.82 -13.59
N ASP A 110 -1.32 15.15 -13.50
CA ASP A 110 -1.78 16.03 -14.56
C ASP A 110 -0.62 16.79 -15.24
N ALA A 111 0.64 16.51 -14.85
CA ALA A 111 1.81 17.03 -15.52
C ALA A 111 1.93 16.49 -16.96
N GLU A 112 2.38 17.32 -17.90
CA GLU A 112 2.58 16.92 -19.30
C GLU A 112 3.71 15.88 -19.47
N ASP A 113 4.79 16.06 -18.70
CA ASP A 113 5.95 15.17 -18.67
C ASP A 113 6.31 14.91 -17.20
N PRO A 114 5.66 13.94 -16.55
CA PRO A 114 6.00 13.60 -15.18
C PRO A 114 7.37 12.93 -15.14
N ALA A 115 8.41 13.73 -14.81
CA ALA A 115 9.79 13.28 -14.67
C ALA A 115 9.98 12.39 -13.42
N PHE A 116 9.25 11.28 -13.34
CA PHE A 116 9.32 10.35 -12.20
C PHE A 116 10.42 9.30 -12.35
N GLY A 117 11.47 9.62 -13.07
CA GLY A 117 12.72 8.87 -13.16
C GLY A 117 12.56 7.34 -13.24
N ALA A 118 13.05 6.77 -14.32
CA ALA A 118 13.15 5.36 -14.65
C ALA A 118 11.81 4.65 -14.99
N THR A 119 11.74 4.22 -16.20
CA THR A 119 10.78 3.22 -16.71
C THR A 119 11.09 1.87 -16.05
N ALA A 120 10.32 1.49 -15.05
CA ALA A 120 10.29 0.13 -14.53
C ALA A 120 8.98 -0.53 -14.99
N GLU A 121 8.99 -1.85 -15.19
CA GLU A 121 7.83 -2.62 -15.67
C GLU A 121 6.57 -2.45 -14.80
N ASN A 122 6.76 -2.21 -13.51
CA ASN A 122 5.68 -2.05 -12.54
C ASN A 122 5.38 -0.60 -12.16
N ILE A 123 5.76 0.37 -12.99
CA ILE A 123 5.33 1.77 -12.87
C ILE A 123 4.27 2.06 -13.92
N VAL A 124 3.15 2.60 -13.48
CA VAL A 124 2.09 3.06 -14.36
C VAL A 124 1.78 4.53 -14.02
N VAL A 125 1.97 5.41 -15.00
CA VAL A 125 1.59 6.82 -14.87
C VAL A 125 0.27 7.03 -15.62
N VAL A 126 -0.72 7.55 -14.91
CA VAL A 126 -2.07 7.76 -15.42
C VAL A 126 -2.50 9.21 -15.19
N ARG A 127 -3.49 9.65 -15.96
CA ARG A 127 -4.08 10.98 -15.82
C ARG A 127 -5.50 10.86 -15.25
N PRO A 128 -5.92 11.76 -14.34
CA PRO A 128 -7.32 11.79 -13.94
C PRO A 128 -8.19 12.33 -15.09
N LYS A 129 -9.41 11.81 -15.24
CA LYS A 129 -10.41 12.38 -16.18
C LYS A 129 -11.02 13.69 -15.66
N THR A 130 -10.93 13.92 -14.36
CA THR A 130 -11.36 15.13 -13.68
C THR A 130 -10.17 16.01 -13.33
N LEU A 131 -10.39 17.17 -12.66
CA LEU A 131 -9.31 17.94 -12.08
C LEU A 131 -8.62 17.10 -11.00
N ILE A 132 -7.28 17.05 -11.01
CA ILE A 132 -6.50 16.20 -10.09
C ILE A 132 -6.80 16.50 -8.60
N LYS A 133 -7.23 17.70 -8.28
CA LYS A 133 -7.63 18.09 -6.92
C LYS A 133 -8.81 17.29 -6.39
N THR A 134 -9.73 16.90 -7.25
CA THR A 134 -10.91 16.12 -6.84
C THR A 134 -10.53 14.76 -6.21
N PRO A 135 -9.82 13.86 -6.91
CA PRO A 135 -9.40 12.60 -6.30
C PRO A 135 -8.42 12.80 -5.14
N ILE A 136 -7.56 13.84 -5.15
CA ILE A 136 -6.69 14.13 -4.01
C ILE A 136 -7.53 14.45 -2.76
N GLU A 137 -8.58 15.26 -2.86
CA GLU A 137 -9.45 15.61 -1.74
C GLU A 137 -10.23 14.39 -1.23
N GLU A 138 -10.75 13.56 -2.13
CA GLU A 138 -11.47 12.32 -1.78
C GLU A 138 -10.57 11.35 -1.01
N TYR A 139 -9.35 11.13 -1.48
CA TYR A 139 -8.40 10.24 -0.83
C TYR A 139 -7.82 10.84 0.46
N ARG A 140 -7.62 12.15 0.52
CA ARG A 140 -7.19 12.84 1.74
C ARG A 140 -8.26 12.77 2.84
N ALA A 141 -9.53 12.79 2.49
CA ALA A 141 -10.63 12.63 3.46
C ALA A 141 -10.57 11.30 4.23
N LEU A 142 -9.84 10.29 3.70
CA LEU A 142 -9.61 9.02 4.39
C LEU A 142 -8.57 9.15 5.52
N SER A 143 -7.82 10.23 5.59
CA SER A 143 -6.87 10.55 6.66
C SER A 143 -7.01 12.03 7.08
N PRO A 144 -8.13 12.39 7.74
CA PRO A 144 -8.46 13.79 8.03
C PRO A 144 -7.44 14.48 8.95
N ASP A 145 -6.73 13.70 9.76
CA ASP A 145 -5.69 14.20 10.67
C ASP A 145 -4.30 14.27 10.03
N ALA A 146 -4.17 13.85 8.76
CA ALA A 146 -2.89 13.90 8.06
C ALA A 146 -2.43 15.35 7.88
N PRO A 147 -1.12 15.61 8.04
CA PRO A 147 -0.54 16.92 7.75
C PRO A 147 -0.79 17.30 6.28
N ASP A 148 -0.67 18.59 5.98
CA ASP A 148 -0.75 19.06 4.59
C ASP A 148 0.50 18.65 3.79
N ALA A 149 0.62 17.37 3.55
CA ALA A 149 1.72 16.70 2.87
C ALA A 149 1.16 15.71 1.84
N PRO A 150 1.92 15.34 0.80
CA PRO A 150 1.50 14.31 -0.13
C PRO A 150 1.35 12.98 0.58
N LEU A 151 0.32 12.21 0.21
CA LEU A 151 0.02 10.91 0.79
C LEU A 151 0.35 9.79 -0.20
N VAL A 152 0.77 8.64 0.33
CA VAL A 152 0.90 7.39 -0.42
C VAL A 152 -0.13 6.41 0.12
N HIS A 153 -1.05 5.99 -0.72
CA HIS A 153 -2.09 5.02 -0.37
C HIS A 153 -1.65 3.63 -0.77
N ILE A 154 -1.73 2.69 0.15
CA ILE A 154 -1.46 1.28 -0.11
C ILE A 154 -2.79 0.56 -0.25
N ILE A 155 -2.99 -0.03 -1.42
CA ILE A 155 -4.19 -0.77 -1.77
C ILE A 155 -3.78 -2.24 -1.89
N ALA A 156 -4.30 -3.08 -1.03
CA ALA A 156 -4.09 -4.53 -1.06
C ALA A 156 -4.92 -5.17 -2.17
N ARG A 157 -4.68 -6.44 -2.44
CA ARG A 157 -5.45 -7.21 -3.41
C ARG A 157 -6.95 -7.15 -3.10
N GLY A 158 -7.77 -7.22 -4.13
CA GLY A 158 -9.23 -7.03 -4.03
C GLY A 158 -9.63 -5.57 -3.81
N ASN A 159 -8.74 -4.61 -4.14
CA ASN A 159 -8.97 -3.16 -3.98
C ASN A 159 -9.26 -2.73 -2.53
N ARG A 160 -8.79 -3.49 -1.54
CA ARG A 160 -8.89 -3.14 -0.12
C ARG A 160 -7.89 -2.03 0.21
N HIS A 161 -8.36 -0.90 0.72
CA HIS A 161 -7.49 0.14 1.21
C HIS A 161 -6.84 -0.32 2.53
N ALA A 162 -5.54 -0.55 2.52
CA ALA A 162 -4.82 -1.16 3.63
C ALA A 162 -4.12 -0.12 4.53
N GLY A 163 -3.57 0.94 3.95
CA GLY A 163 -2.87 1.93 4.76
C GLY A 163 -2.44 3.17 3.99
N ILE A 164 -1.98 4.16 4.73
CA ILE A 164 -1.50 5.44 4.22
C ILE A 164 -0.13 5.72 4.83
N PHE A 165 0.83 6.13 3.98
CA PHE A 165 2.09 6.72 4.41
C PHE A 165 2.07 8.22 4.14
N GLU A 166 2.43 9.02 5.15
CA GLU A 166 2.35 10.47 5.13
C GLU A 166 3.70 11.11 4.76
N GLY A 167 3.68 12.06 3.81
CA GLY A 167 4.85 12.84 3.44
C GLY A 167 5.98 12.03 2.79
N ALA A 168 7.22 12.42 3.12
CA ALA A 168 8.45 11.79 2.62
C ALA A 168 9.42 11.43 3.76
N LEU A 169 8.92 11.28 5.00
CA LEU A 169 9.75 11.02 6.18
C LEU A 169 9.71 9.57 6.65
N PHE A 170 8.89 8.72 6.04
CA PHE A 170 8.83 7.30 6.38
C PHE A 170 10.11 6.56 5.95
N ARG A 171 10.44 5.48 6.67
CA ARG A 171 11.59 4.65 6.31
C ARG A 171 11.23 3.72 5.16
N GLN A 172 12.01 3.79 4.07
CA GLN A 172 11.79 2.96 2.88
C GLN A 172 11.63 1.46 3.22
N ILE A 173 12.45 0.94 4.15
CA ILE A 173 12.43 -0.47 4.54
C ILE A 173 11.08 -0.88 5.15
N ASN A 174 10.45 0.01 5.91
CA ASN A 174 9.16 -0.27 6.52
C ASN A 174 8.06 -0.39 5.45
N MET A 175 8.03 0.52 4.47
CA MET A 175 7.08 0.40 3.35
C MET A 175 7.36 -0.85 2.49
N ILE A 176 8.62 -1.20 2.22
CA ILE A 176 8.97 -2.44 1.50
C ILE A 176 8.44 -3.66 2.25
N LEU A 177 8.66 -3.73 3.56
CA LEU A 177 8.20 -4.85 4.38
C LEU A 177 6.66 -4.93 4.41
N TYR A 178 5.99 -3.78 4.49
CA TYR A 178 4.54 -3.70 4.50
C TYR A 178 3.95 -4.18 3.17
N VAL A 179 4.42 -3.62 2.05
CA VAL A 179 3.98 -4.01 0.70
C VAL A 179 4.24 -5.50 0.45
N ASN A 180 5.42 -6.01 0.80
CA ASN A 180 5.74 -7.44 0.66
C ASN A 180 4.86 -8.31 1.58
N GLY A 181 4.50 -7.84 2.77
CA GLY A 181 3.57 -8.53 3.67
C GLY A 181 2.21 -8.72 3.01
N LEU A 182 1.65 -7.64 2.43
CA LEU A 182 0.35 -7.65 1.74
C LEU A 182 0.31 -8.57 0.51
N THR A 183 1.44 -8.80 -0.18
CA THR A 183 1.48 -9.75 -1.31
C THR A 183 1.30 -11.21 -0.87
N ASN A 184 1.51 -11.53 0.41
CA ASN A 184 1.36 -12.85 1.00
C ASN A 184 0.02 -13.05 1.73
N GLU A 185 -0.83 -12.03 1.83
CA GLU A 185 -2.20 -12.18 2.35
C GLU A 185 -3.04 -12.97 1.34
N HIS A 186 -3.84 -13.93 1.85
CA HIS A 186 -4.71 -14.83 1.06
C HIS A 186 -6.18 -14.53 1.28
#